data_886edd7c994834451e69ed1e09f9185b
#
_entry.id   886edd7c994834451e69ed1e09f9185b
#
_cell.length_a   1.000
_cell.length_b   1.000
_cell.length_c   1.000
_cell.angle_alpha   90.00
_cell.angle_beta   90.00
_cell.angle_gamma   90.00
#
_symmetry.space_group_name_H-M   'P 1'
#
loop_
_entity.id
_entity.type
_entity.pdbx_description
1 polymer ?
#
loop_
_entity_poly.entity_id
_entity_poly.type
_entity_poly.pdbx_seq_one_letter_code
_entity_poly.pdbx_strand_id
1 'polypeptide(L)'
;MKKVFCLSLLVALPLGFLFGCTEAGTVDQGRVVAFDKDKKLVTIIRDKKMDTLHPDYSYLPPLSYTLPTDPEETGPLPKAGARMKLDTEKNQIVVFDAKSQNFKAIDFKPVEKKTEIERDNALVKGKKFPLVDKDKKTVTIYSSRQKVLETIQVAEEYIGLPESTWDAGDEVRIYYKEEGKSLRFMNVSQTDIFKK
;
A
#
# COMPACT_ATOMS: atom_id res chain seq x y z
N MET A 1 4.01 -32.99 75.93
CA MET A 1 2.77 -33.38 75.20
C MET A 1 2.65 -32.38 74.01
N LYS A 2 3.00 -32.88 72.86
CA LYS A 2 2.17 -33.00 71.66
C LYS A 2 1.87 -31.67 70.90
N LYS A 3 2.59 -31.56 69.81
CA LYS A 3 2.08 -31.16 68.47
C LYS A 3 1.54 -29.76 68.31
N VAL A 4 2.33 -28.90 67.67
CA VAL A 4 1.90 -28.10 66.49
C VAL A 4 3.18 -27.78 65.70
N PHE A 5 3.53 -28.62 64.79
CA PHE A 5 4.48 -28.35 63.70
C PHE A 5 3.77 -28.84 62.45
N CYS A 6 3.40 -27.96 61.58
CA CYS A 6 3.06 -28.15 60.18
C CYS A 6 1.94 -27.19 59.76
N LEU A 7 2.29 -25.97 59.42
CA LEU A 7 1.53 -25.17 58.42
C LEU A 7 2.27 -23.88 58.05
N SER A 8 3.41 -24.00 57.46
CA SER A 8 4.13 -22.80 56.96
C SER A 8 4.93 -23.06 55.64
N LEU A 9 4.41 -23.97 54.80
CA LEU A 9 5.16 -24.28 53.56
C LEU A 9 4.19 -24.42 52.36
N LEU A 10 3.36 -23.42 52.10
CA LEU A 10 2.49 -23.48 50.91
C LEU A 10 2.03 -22.10 50.38
N VAL A 11 2.86 -21.07 50.47
CA VAL A 11 2.53 -19.75 49.86
C VAL A 11 3.74 -19.17 49.11
N ALA A 12 4.61 -19.96 48.54
CA ALA A 12 5.75 -19.48 47.78
C ALA A 12 5.80 -20.04 46.35
N LEU A 13 4.65 -20.06 45.65
CA LEU A 13 4.59 -20.23 44.19
C LEU A 13 3.20 -19.81 43.73
N PRO A 14 2.95 -18.71 43.11
CA PRO A 14 3.26 -18.41 41.72
C PRO A 14 3.47 -16.89 41.45
N LEU A 15 4.65 -16.39 41.60
CA LEU A 15 4.95 -15.00 41.14
C LEU A 15 5.82 -14.97 39.88
N GLY A 16 6.02 -16.09 39.21
CA GLY A 16 6.93 -16.24 38.07
C GLY A 16 6.30 -16.16 36.67
N PHE A 17 4.98 -15.95 36.53
CA PHE A 17 4.30 -16.07 35.21
C PHE A 17 3.72 -14.76 34.64
N LEU A 18 4.16 -13.59 35.09
CA LEU A 18 3.60 -12.31 34.60
C LEU A 18 4.53 -11.49 33.71
N PHE A 19 5.61 -12.05 33.19
CA PHE A 19 6.48 -11.33 32.25
C PHE A 19 6.46 -11.91 30.84
N GLY A 20 5.31 -12.28 30.35
CA GLY A 20 5.10 -12.76 28.98
C GLY A 20 4.20 -11.86 28.15
N CYS A 21 4.15 -10.56 28.39
CA CYS A 21 3.59 -9.64 27.41
C CYS A 21 4.60 -9.45 26.28
N THR A 22 4.61 -10.35 25.31
CA THR A 22 5.17 -10.03 24.00
C THR A 22 4.34 -8.87 23.44
N GLU A 23 4.94 -7.67 23.37
CA GLU A 23 4.27 -6.53 22.74
C GLU A 23 3.77 -6.97 21.37
N ALA A 24 2.46 -6.93 21.18
CA ALA A 24 1.84 -7.21 19.91
C ALA A 24 2.33 -6.15 18.92
N GLY A 25 2.87 -6.58 17.78
CA GLY A 25 3.27 -5.63 16.75
C GLY A 25 2.06 -5.02 16.06
N THR A 26 2.31 -3.98 15.29
CA THR A 26 1.31 -3.22 14.53
C THR A 26 1.44 -3.56 13.05
N VAL A 27 0.33 -3.49 12.33
CA VAL A 27 0.27 -3.66 10.88
C VAL A 27 -0.23 -2.38 10.24
N ASP A 28 0.56 -1.83 9.33
CA ASP A 28 0.10 -0.81 8.40
C ASP A 28 -0.10 -1.41 7.01
N GLN A 29 -1.18 -1.02 6.36
CA GLN A 29 -1.46 -1.28 4.96
C GLN A 29 -1.49 0.04 4.22
N GLY A 30 -0.95 0.08 3.00
CA GLY A 30 -0.95 1.32 2.24
C GLY A 30 -0.43 1.16 0.84
N ARG A 31 -0.43 2.28 0.12
CA ARG A 31 0.04 2.35 -1.26
C ARG A 31 1.43 2.96 -1.32
N VAL A 32 2.32 2.31 -2.05
CA VAL A 32 3.71 2.74 -2.17
C VAL A 32 3.81 3.95 -3.09
N VAL A 33 4.35 5.04 -2.56
CA VAL A 33 4.60 6.30 -3.29
C VAL A 33 6.08 6.52 -3.60
N ALA A 34 6.99 5.89 -2.86
CA ALA A 34 8.41 5.89 -3.13
C ALA A 34 9.08 4.59 -2.66
N PHE A 35 10.12 4.18 -3.36
CA PHE A 35 10.97 3.06 -2.97
C PHE A 35 12.42 3.36 -3.33
N ASP A 36 13.26 3.50 -2.30
CA ASP A 36 14.72 3.60 -2.43
C ASP A 36 15.31 2.20 -2.27
N LYS A 37 15.73 1.62 -3.38
CA LYS A 37 16.27 0.25 -3.42
C LYS A 37 17.59 0.11 -2.67
N ASP A 38 18.44 1.13 -2.71
CA ASP A 38 19.77 1.09 -2.11
C ASP A 38 19.68 1.17 -0.58
N LYS A 39 18.79 2.01 -0.08
CA LYS A 39 18.49 2.14 1.35
C LYS A 39 17.48 1.12 1.84
N LYS A 40 16.90 0.31 0.95
CA LYS A 40 15.77 -0.57 1.25
C LYS A 40 14.63 0.15 1.99
N LEU A 41 14.35 1.39 1.60
CA LEU A 41 13.37 2.24 2.25
C LEU A 41 12.11 2.35 1.39
N VAL A 42 10.98 1.94 1.93
CA VAL A 42 9.66 2.07 1.30
C VAL A 42 8.88 3.19 1.98
N THR A 43 8.24 4.05 1.16
CA THR A 43 7.34 5.10 1.67
C THR A 43 5.93 4.83 1.16
N ILE A 44 4.97 4.86 2.07
CA ILE A 44 3.57 4.55 1.78
C ILE A 44 2.63 5.67 2.20
N ILE A 45 1.52 5.79 1.49
CA ILE A 45 0.31 6.45 2.00
C ILE A 45 -0.56 5.37 2.65
N ARG A 46 -0.74 5.47 3.96
CA ARG A 46 -1.51 4.49 4.73
C ARG A 46 -2.98 4.51 4.33
N ASP A 47 -3.57 3.32 4.20
CA ASP A 47 -5.01 3.15 4.09
C ASP A 47 -5.65 3.30 5.48
N LYS A 48 -6.48 4.34 5.66
CA LYS A 48 -7.18 4.58 6.93
C LYS A 48 -8.20 3.51 7.28
N LYS A 49 -8.76 2.85 6.27
CA LYS A 49 -9.85 1.88 6.43
C LYS A 49 -9.36 0.44 6.50
N MET A 50 -8.14 0.18 5.97
CA MET A 50 -7.62 -1.18 5.76
C MET A 50 -8.60 -2.07 4.96
N ASP A 51 -9.39 -1.45 4.08
CA ASP A 51 -10.39 -2.11 3.23
C ASP A 51 -9.83 -2.31 1.82
N THR A 52 -9.70 -3.56 1.41
CA THR A 52 -9.15 -3.89 0.08
C THR A 52 -10.06 -3.48 -1.08
N LEU A 53 -11.37 -3.36 -0.85
CA LEU A 53 -12.33 -2.96 -1.87
C LEU A 53 -12.50 -1.44 -1.94
N HIS A 54 -12.55 -0.77 -0.78
CA HIS A 54 -12.81 0.67 -0.67
C HIS A 54 -11.75 1.36 0.19
N PRO A 55 -10.45 1.30 -0.20
CA PRO A 55 -9.37 1.89 0.57
C PRO A 55 -9.49 3.40 0.64
N ASP A 56 -8.97 3.96 1.74
CA ASP A 56 -8.88 5.40 1.96
C ASP A 56 -7.41 5.84 2.08
N TYR A 57 -6.81 6.22 0.97
CA TYR A 57 -5.43 6.72 0.90
C TYR A 57 -5.38 8.25 1.13
N SER A 58 -6.05 8.74 2.17
CA SER A 58 -6.02 10.17 2.54
C SER A 58 -5.19 10.46 3.79
N TYR A 59 -4.37 9.50 4.23
CA TYR A 59 -3.51 9.67 5.41
C TYR A 59 -2.24 10.45 5.06
N LEU A 60 -1.95 11.49 5.84
CA LEU A 60 -0.71 12.27 5.80
C LEU A 60 -0.19 12.48 7.23
N PRO A 61 1.12 12.62 7.41
CA PRO A 61 2.18 12.51 6.40
C PRO A 61 2.37 11.06 5.93
N PRO A 62 3.11 10.84 4.80
CA PRO A 62 3.52 9.50 4.38
C PRO A 62 4.34 8.81 5.46
N LEU A 63 4.22 7.50 5.56
CA LEU A 63 4.99 6.68 6.49
C LEU A 63 6.12 5.98 5.74
N SER A 64 7.30 5.93 6.35
CA SER A 64 8.48 5.30 5.75
C SER A 64 8.99 4.15 6.62
N TYR A 65 9.33 3.03 5.99
CA TYR A 65 9.81 1.82 6.65
C TYR A 65 11.03 1.26 5.93
N THR A 66 12.04 0.85 6.69
CA THR A 66 13.10 0.00 6.15
C THR A 66 12.56 -1.42 5.97
N LEU A 67 12.91 -2.06 4.84
CA LEU A 67 12.56 -3.47 4.61
C LEU A 67 13.25 -4.39 5.62
N PRO A 68 12.68 -5.59 5.89
CA PRO A 68 13.31 -6.57 6.75
C PRO A 68 14.74 -6.92 6.29
N THR A 69 15.62 -7.23 7.22
CA THR A 69 16.95 -7.75 6.90
C THR A 69 16.91 -9.19 6.44
N ASP A 70 15.93 -9.96 6.95
CA ASP A 70 15.67 -11.33 6.55
C ASP A 70 14.93 -11.36 5.20
N PRO A 71 15.53 -11.98 4.15
CA PRO A 71 14.88 -12.11 2.85
C PRO A 71 13.57 -12.92 2.88
N GLU A 72 13.43 -13.87 3.81
CA GLU A 72 12.22 -14.70 3.93
C GLU A 72 11.02 -13.89 4.44
N GLU A 73 11.28 -12.81 5.15
CA GLU A 73 10.26 -11.87 5.63
C GLU A 73 9.97 -10.74 4.64
N THR A 74 10.62 -10.77 3.46
CA THR A 74 10.46 -9.77 2.42
C THR A 74 9.82 -10.38 1.18
N GLY A 75 8.57 -9.98 0.89
CA GLY A 75 7.90 -10.31 -0.36
C GLY A 75 8.51 -9.62 -1.59
N PRO A 76 7.90 -9.74 -2.78
CA PRO A 76 8.37 -9.06 -3.99
C PRO A 76 8.57 -7.57 -3.76
N LEU A 77 9.67 -7.01 -4.30
CA LEU A 77 9.98 -5.59 -4.16
C LEU A 77 8.86 -4.72 -4.76
N PRO A 78 8.49 -3.62 -4.09
CA PRO A 78 7.34 -2.85 -4.50
C PRO A 78 7.62 -1.90 -5.67
N LYS A 79 6.59 -1.66 -6.46
CA LYS A 79 6.54 -0.60 -7.45
C LYS A 79 5.90 0.65 -6.84
N ALA A 80 6.57 1.79 -6.97
CA ALA A 80 6.04 3.08 -6.55
C ALA A 80 5.14 3.70 -7.62
N GLY A 81 4.10 4.44 -7.17
CA GLY A 81 3.23 5.22 -8.04
C GLY A 81 2.49 6.29 -7.26
N ALA A 82 2.24 7.42 -7.90
CA ALA A 82 1.67 8.57 -7.20
C ALA A 82 0.14 8.61 -7.19
N ARG A 83 -0.54 7.85 -8.08
CA ARG A 83 -2.00 7.89 -8.18
C ARG A 83 -2.67 7.20 -6.99
N MET A 84 -3.37 7.98 -6.19
CA MET A 84 -4.13 7.49 -5.04
C MET A 84 -5.57 7.10 -5.42
N LYS A 85 -6.21 7.90 -6.28
CA LYS A 85 -7.60 7.66 -6.69
C LYS A 85 -7.80 8.00 -8.16
N LEU A 86 -8.55 7.17 -8.87
CA LEU A 86 -9.18 7.47 -10.15
C LEU A 86 -10.67 7.67 -9.88
N ASP A 87 -11.13 8.91 -9.90
CA ASP A 87 -12.54 9.27 -9.68
C ASP A 87 -13.22 9.50 -11.03
N THR A 88 -13.84 8.44 -11.53
CA THR A 88 -14.49 8.47 -12.86
C THR A 88 -15.86 9.18 -12.85
N GLU A 89 -16.39 9.51 -11.68
CA GLU A 89 -17.63 10.28 -11.54
C GLU A 89 -17.34 11.77 -11.56
N LYS A 90 -16.28 12.19 -10.86
CA LYS A 90 -15.85 13.59 -10.82
C LYS A 90 -14.90 13.96 -11.95
N ASN A 91 -14.46 12.99 -12.77
CA ASN A 91 -13.43 13.16 -13.78
C ASN A 91 -12.12 13.75 -13.20
N GLN A 92 -11.67 13.17 -12.09
CA GLN A 92 -10.48 13.61 -11.37
C GLN A 92 -9.55 12.44 -11.05
N ILE A 93 -8.25 12.70 -11.12
CA ILE A 93 -7.22 11.85 -10.56
C ILE A 93 -6.63 12.55 -9.34
N VAL A 94 -6.61 11.85 -8.20
CA VAL A 94 -5.90 12.32 -7.01
C VAL A 94 -4.53 11.67 -7.00
N VAL A 95 -3.49 12.49 -6.99
CA VAL A 95 -2.09 12.05 -6.92
C VAL A 95 -1.42 12.57 -5.65
N PHE A 96 -0.45 11.83 -5.14
CA PHE A 96 0.45 12.31 -4.11
C PHE A 96 1.61 13.08 -4.78
N ASP A 97 1.77 14.35 -4.41
CA ASP A 97 2.88 15.16 -4.87
C ASP A 97 4.03 15.12 -3.85
N ALA A 98 5.11 14.45 -4.22
CA ALA A 98 6.27 14.29 -3.35
C ALA A 98 6.98 15.63 -3.03
N LYS A 99 6.80 16.68 -3.85
CA LYS A 99 7.42 17.98 -3.59
C LYS A 99 6.72 18.75 -2.50
N SER A 100 5.38 18.79 -2.56
CA SER A 100 4.55 19.46 -1.55
C SER A 100 4.21 18.56 -0.37
N GLN A 101 4.52 17.26 -0.44
CA GLN A 101 4.12 16.24 0.55
C GLN A 101 2.60 16.23 0.80
N ASN A 102 1.82 16.48 -0.23
CA ASN A 102 0.38 16.62 -0.15
C ASN A 102 -0.31 15.98 -1.38
N PHE A 103 -1.64 15.94 -1.35
CA PHE A 103 -2.42 15.47 -2.48
C PHE A 103 -2.74 16.61 -3.43
N LYS A 104 -2.74 16.28 -4.72
CA LYS A 104 -3.16 17.16 -5.81
C LYS A 104 -4.26 16.46 -6.61
N ALA A 105 -5.36 17.15 -6.84
CA ALA A 105 -6.38 16.73 -7.79
C ALA A 105 -6.04 17.27 -9.17
N ILE A 106 -6.12 16.39 -10.18
CA ILE A 106 -5.92 16.71 -11.59
C ILE A 106 -7.24 16.40 -12.30
N ASP A 107 -7.87 17.42 -12.85
CA ASP A 107 -9.07 17.25 -13.65
C ASP A 107 -8.73 16.69 -15.04
N PHE A 108 -9.61 15.88 -15.59
CA PHE A 108 -9.45 15.34 -16.92
C PHE A 108 -10.75 15.37 -17.73
N LYS A 109 -10.61 15.22 -19.03
CA LYS A 109 -11.75 14.97 -19.94
C LYS A 109 -11.75 13.49 -20.30
N PRO A 110 -12.85 12.75 -20.06
CA PRO A 110 -12.95 11.37 -20.51
C PRO A 110 -12.97 11.30 -22.04
N VAL A 111 -12.17 10.41 -22.62
CA VAL A 111 -12.10 10.15 -24.07
C VAL A 111 -12.79 8.82 -24.37
N GLU A 112 -12.42 7.77 -23.64
CA GLU A 112 -13.02 6.44 -23.78
C GLU A 112 -13.04 5.76 -22.42
N LYS A 113 -14.15 5.14 -22.05
CA LYS A 113 -14.28 4.36 -20.81
C LYS A 113 -14.91 3.01 -21.10
N LYS A 114 -14.24 1.95 -20.67
CA LYS A 114 -14.72 0.57 -20.72
C LYS A 114 -14.81 0.03 -19.30
N THR A 115 -15.95 -0.53 -18.96
CA THR A 115 -16.23 -1.13 -17.65
C THR A 115 -16.20 -2.65 -17.74
N GLU A 116 -16.23 -3.32 -16.59
CA GLU A 116 -16.22 -4.79 -16.47
C GLU A 116 -14.99 -5.45 -17.11
N ILE A 117 -13.87 -4.74 -17.14
CA ILE A 117 -12.60 -5.24 -17.69
C ILE A 117 -11.85 -6.02 -16.62
N GLU A 118 -11.91 -7.34 -16.73
CA GLU A 118 -11.12 -8.24 -15.87
C GLU A 118 -9.66 -8.31 -16.31
N ARG A 119 -8.78 -8.82 -15.44
CA ARG A 119 -7.31 -8.89 -15.68
C ARG A 119 -6.92 -9.78 -16.86
N ASP A 120 -7.75 -10.77 -17.20
CA ASP A 120 -7.54 -11.70 -18.31
C ASP A 120 -8.14 -11.23 -19.64
N ASN A 121 -8.86 -10.08 -19.64
CA ASN A 121 -9.43 -9.48 -20.83
C ASN A 121 -8.32 -9.13 -21.84
N ALA A 122 -8.52 -9.45 -23.13
CA ALA A 122 -7.56 -9.21 -24.20
C ALA A 122 -7.12 -7.74 -24.35
N LEU A 123 -7.93 -6.78 -23.88
CA LEU A 123 -7.58 -5.37 -23.90
C LEU A 123 -6.46 -5.00 -22.92
N VAL A 124 -6.27 -5.77 -21.86
CA VAL A 124 -5.33 -5.46 -20.77
C VAL A 124 -4.32 -6.57 -20.49
N LYS A 125 -4.65 -7.81 -20.82
CA LYS A 125 -3.79 -8.99 -20.59
C LYS A 125 -2.41 -8.79 -21.23
N GLY A 126 -1.35 -8.93 -20.42
CA GLY A 126 0.03 -8.80 -20.86
C GLY A 126 0.47 -7.36 -21.19
N LYS A 127 -0.38 -6.37 -21.02
CA LYS A 127 -0.04 -4.96 -21.25
C LYS A 127 0.37 -4.27 -19.96
N LYS A 128 1.24 -3.28 -20.08
CA LYS A 128 1.63 -2.41 -18.97
C LYS A 128 0.83 -1.11 -19.05
N PHE A 129 0.34 -0.67 -17.90
CA PHE A 129 -0.33 0.62 -17.74
C PHE A 129 0.36 1.43 -16.64
N PRO A 130 0.26 2.78 -16.71
CA PRO A 130 -0.46 3.62 -17.70
C PRO A 130 0.22 3.66 -19.07
N LEU A 131 -0.55 3.99 -20.12
CA LEU A 131 -0.02 4.33 -21.44
C LEU A 131 -0.18 5.83 -21.65
N VAL A 132 0.92 6.54 -21.87
CA VAL A 132 0.94 8.00 -22.06
C VAL A 132 1.20 8.30 -23.53
N ASP A 133 0.26 9.01 -24.17
CA ASP A 133 0.39 9.54 -25.53
C ASP A 133 0.51 11.07 -25.44
N LYS A 134 1.74 11.58 -25.59
CA LYS A 134 2.04 13.00 -25.44
C LYS A 134 1.46 13.84 -26.58
N ASP A 135 1.40 13.29 -27.79
CA ASP A 135 0.90 14.01 -28.97
C ASP A 135 -0.61 14.24 -28.87
N LYS A 136 -1.33 13.25 -28.40
CA LYS A 136 -2.79 13.34 -28.16
C LYS A 136 -3.15 13.91 -26.79
N LYS A 137 -2.15 14.12 -25.93
CA LYS A 137 -2.33 14.55 -24.52
C LYS A 137 -3.26 13.61 -23.75
N THR A 138 -3.13 12.30 -24.00
CA THR A 138 -3.97 11.29 -23.38
C THR A 138 -3.18 10.32 -22.51
N VAL A 139 -3.84 9.83 -21.48
CA VAL A 139 -3.33 8.78 -20.61
C VAL A 139 -4.36 7.67 -20.55
N THR A 140 -3.97 6.45 -20.88
CA THR A 140 -4.84 5.28 -20.73
C THR A 140 -4.47 4.55 -19.44
N ILE A 141 -5.44 4.41 -18.56
CA ILE A 141 -5.31 3.85 -17.22
C ILE A 141 -6.17 2.60 -17.11
N TYR A 142 -5.59 1.53 -16.58
CA TYR A 142 -6.33 0.37 -16.14
C TYR A 142 -6.40 0.31 -14.62
N SER A 143 -7.61 0.19 -14.09
CA SER A 143 -7.87 -0.03 -12.67
C SER A 143 -8.52 -1.41 -12.48
N SER A 144 -7.73 -2.39 -12.07
CA SER A 144 -8.24 -3.75 -11.86
C SER A 144 -9.24 -3.83 -10.70
N ARG A 145 -9.11 -2.97 -9.69
CA ARG A 145 -10.07 -2.90 -8.58
C ARG A 145 -11.44 -2.40 -9.03
N GLN A 146 -11.45 -1.37 -9.87
CA GLN A 146 -12.70 -0.80 -10.42
C GLN A 146 -13.16 -1.53 -11.69
N LYS A 147 -12.34 -2.46 -12.24
CA LYS A 147 -12.58 -3.15 -13.52
C LYS A 147 -12.81 -2.17 -14.67
N VAL A 148 -12.04 -1.07 -14.67
CA VAL A 148 -12.18 0.02 -15.65
C VAL A 148 -10.90 0.20 -16.44
N LEU A 149 -11.02 0.27 -17.74
CA LEU A 149 -10.01 0.76 -18.68
C LEU A 149 -10.49 2.11 -19.20
N GLU A 150 -9.78 3.19 -18.88
CA GLU A 150 -10.20 4.54 -19.22
C GLU A 150 -9.05 5.30 -19.88
N THR A 151 -9.36 5.90 -21.04
CA THR A 151 -8.49 6.87 -21.71
C THR A 151 -9.00 8.26 -21.40
N ILE A 152 -8.14 9.08 -20.85
CA ILE A 152 -8.43 10.42 -20.40
C ILE A 152 -7.55 11.42 -21.13
N GLN A 153 -8.05 12.64 -21.34
CA GLN A 153 -7.27 13.79 -21.81
C GLN A 153 -6.98 14.70 -20.63
N VAL A 154 -5.71 15.06 -20.46
CA VAL A 154 -5.24 15.97 -19.40
C VAL A 154 -4.77 17.28 -19.98
N ALA A 155 -4.69 18.34 -19.16
CA ALA A 155 -4.15 19.62 -19.58
C ALA A 155 -2.65 19.48 -19.92
N GLU A 156 -2.16 20.39 -20.78
CA GLU A 156 -0.79 20.38 -21.32
C GLU A 156 0.28 20.36 -20.22
N GLU A 157 0.03 21.09 -19.17
CA GLU A 157 0.93 21.19 -18.02
C GLU A 157 1.15 19.87 -17.28
N TYR A 158 0.23 18.90 -17.44
CA TYR A 158 0.31 17.60 -16.74
C TYR A 158 0.84 16.48 -17.62
N ILE A 159 0.72 16.56 -18.95
CA ILE A 159 1.13 15.44 -19.82
C ILE A 159 2.65 15.17 -19.78
N GLY A 160 3.43 16.17 -19.40
CA GLY A 160 4.88 16.07 -19.22
C GLY A 160 5.32 15.43 -17.89
N LEU A 161 4.38 15.14 -16.99
CA LEU A 161 4.69 14.50 -15.72
C LEU A 161 5.21 13.07 -15.94
N PRO A 162 6.04 12.53 -15.00
CA PRO A 162 6.50 11.14 -15.06
C PRO A 162 5.34 10.16 -15.15
N GLU A 163 5.52 9.04 -15.84
CA GLU A 163 4.50 7.99 -15.96
C GLU A 163 4.04 7.46 -14.58
N SER A 164 4.95 7.43 -13.61
CA SER A 164 4.64 7.06 -12.22
C SER A 164 3.59 7.95 -11.56
N THR A 165 3.36 9.16 -12.08
CA THR A 165 2.27 10.04 -11.61
C THR A 165 0.90 9.42 -11.86
N TRP A 166 0.74 8.73 -12.97
CA TRP A 166 -0.50 8.10 -13.42
C TRP A 166 -0.67 6.67 -12.93
N ASP A 167 0.41 6.11 -12.39
CA ASP A 167 0.42 4.74 -11.87
C ASP A 167 -0.02 4.71 -10.40
N ALA A 168 -0.71 3.63 -10.06
CA ALA A 168 -1.19 3.39 -8.71
C ALA A 168 -0.15 2.66 -7.92
N GLY A 169 0.97 2.82 -7.66
CA GLY A 169 1.90 2.02 -6.84
C GLY A 169 1.32 0.75 -6.19
N ASP A 170 2.15 -0.15 -5.80
CA ASP A 170 1.72 -1.41 -5.18
C ASP A 170 1.08 -1.17 -3.81
N GLU A 171 0.09 -1.99 -3.47
CA GLU A 171 -0.45 -2.08 -2.13
C GLU A 171 0.38 -3.05 -1.32
N VAL A 172 0.78 -2.64 -0.12
CA VAL A 172 1.65 -3.43 0.76
C VAL A 172 1.10 -3.50 2.17
N ARG A 173 1.46 -4.57 2.90
CA ARG A 173 1.27 -4.72 4.34
C ARG A 173 2.62 -4.81 5.02
N ILE A 174 2.76 -4.06 6.09
CA ILE A 174 4.01 -3.91 6.84
C ILE A 174 3.72 -4.21 8.31
N TYR A 175 4.33 -5.28 8.82
CA TYR A 175 4.29 -5.59 10.23
C TYR A 175 5.53 -5.04 10.92
N TYR A 176 5.35 -4.34 12.03
CA TYR A 176 6.42 -3.71 12.79
C TYR A 176 6.11 -3.67 14.29
N LYS A 177 7.15 -3.51 15.11
CA LYS A 177 7.07 -3.22 16.55
C LYS A 177 7.67 -1.86 16.88
N GLU A 178 8.64 -1.42 16.09
CA GLU A 178 9.28 -0.11 16.18
C GLU A 178 8.95 0.67 14.91
N GLU A 179 8.48 1.93 15.04
CA GLU A 179 8.16 2.77 13.90
C GLU A 179 9.35 2.91 12.95
N GLY A 180 9.05 2.83 11.66
CA GLY A 180 10.06 2.93 10.60
C GLY A 180 10.90 1.65 10.37
N LYS A 181 10.73 0.58 11.16
CA LYS A 181 11.46 -0.68 11.00
C LYS A 181 10.49 -1.83 10.76
N SER A 182 10.39 -2.32 9.54
CA SER A 182 9.53 -3.47 9.27
C SER A 182 10.19 -4.78 9.72
N LEU A 183 9.39 -5.64 10.34
CA LEU A 183 9.74 -7.01 10.67
C LEU A 183 9.26 -7.99 9.59
N ARG A 184 8.16 -7.62 8.91
CA ARG A 184 7.64 -8.35 7.75
C ARG A 184 7.09 -7.38 6.73
N PHE A 185 7.40 -7.63 5.46
CA PHE A 185 6.91 -6.86 4.32
C PHE A 185 6.21 -7.77 3.33
N MET A 186 4.96 -7.48 3.02
CA MET A 186 4.15 -8.22 2.06
C MET A 186 3.68 -7.30 0.94
N ASN A 187 4.04 -7.60 -0.30
CA ASN A 187 3.49 -6.92 -1.47
C ASN A 187 2.16 -7.57 -1.86
N VAL A 188 1.06 -6.99 -1.40
CA VAL A 188 -0.31 -7.49 -1.65
C VAL A 188 -0.65 -7.48 -3.14
N SER A 189 -0.18 -6.48 -3.88
CA SER A 189 -0.46 -6.34 -5.32
C SER A 189 0.20 -7.44 -6.16
N GLN A 190 1.33 -7.99 -5.72
CA GLN A 190 2.12 -8.99 -6.45
C GLN A 190 2.02 -10.39 -5.85
N THR A 191 1.46 -10.53 -4.65
CA THR A 191 1.30 -11.81 -3.98
C THR A 191 -0.08 -12.38 -4.30
N ASP A 192 -0.12 -13.50 -5.01
CA ASP A 192 -1.36 -14.25 -5.20
C ASP A 192 -1.57 -15.15 -3.99
N ILE A 193 -2.36 -14.67 -3.02
CA ILE A 193 -2.66 -15.41 -1.79
C ILE A 193 -3.52 -16.67 -2.04
N PHE A 194 -4.02 -16.86 -3.25
CA PHE A 194 -4.85 -18.00 -3.64
C PHE A 194 -4.10 -19.04 -4.48
N LYS A 195 -2.87 -18.76 -4.89
CA LYS A 195 -2.00 -19.79 -5.47
C LYS A 195 -1.50 -20.71 -4.36
N LYS A 196 -2.08 -21.89 -4.32
CA LYS A 196 -1.53 -23.05 -3.61
C LYS A 196 -0.45 -23.72 -4.43
#